data_0ae621941e4085a2ec2b1431cbcc3c78
#
_entry.id   0ae621941e4085a2ec2b1431cbcc3c78
#
_cell.length_a   1.000
_cell.length_b   1.000
_cell.length_c   1.000
_cell.angle_alpha   90.00
_cell.angle_beta   90.00
_cell.angle_gamma   90.00
#
_symmetry.space_group_name_H-M   'P 1'
#
loop_
_entity.id
_entity.type
_entity.pdbx_description
1 polymer ?
#
loop_
_entity_poly.entity_id
_entity_poly.type
_entity_poly.pdbx_seq_one_letter_code
_entity_poly.pdbx_strand_id
1 'polypeptide(L)'
;MHHAWHLAPLTQIARMELTPREKDKLLIFTAALLAERRKAKGLKLNYPEAVAFIGAALMEGAREGRSVQELMSWGATLLKRDEVMEGVPEMIPEVQVEATFPDGTKLVTVHNPIV
;
A
#
# COMPACT_ATOMS: atom_id res chain seq x y z
N MET A 1 -19.99 13.54 -28.91
CA MET A 1 -19.42 13.13 -28.95
C MET A 1 -19.04 12.54 -29.59
N HIS A 2 -18.97 12.70 -29.71
CA HIS A 2 -18.41 12.19 -30.02
C HIS A 2 -18.00 11.46 -30.21
N HIS A 3 -18.10 10.66 -30.54
CA HIS A 3 -17.42 10.02 -30.67
C HIS A 3 -16.56 9.00 -31.28
N ALA A 4 -16.26 8.86 -32.55
CA ALA A 4 -15.18 7.97 -32.97
C ALA A 4 -13.92 8.16 -32.14
N TRP A 5 -13.77 9.31 -31.60
CA TRP A 5 -12.64 9.60 -30.75
C TRP A 5 -12.63 8.78 -29.45
N HIS A 6 -13.78 8.25 -29.09
CA HIS A 6 -13.87 7.47 -27.85
C HIS A 6 -13.13 6.15 -27.93
N LEU A 7 -13.29 5.47 -29.06
CA LEU A 7 -12.75 4.12 -29.16
C LEU A 7 -11.23 4.09 -29.26
N ALA A 8 -10.64 5.03 -30.00
CA ALA A 8 -9.21 5.05 -30.17
C ALA A 8 -8.44 5.19 -28.84
N PRO A 9 -8.77 6.19 -27.97
CA PRO A 9 -8.10 6.29 -26.67
C PRO A 9 -8.33 5.08 -25.78
N LEU A 10 -9.54 4.55 -25.73
CA LEU A 10 -9.84 3.38 -24.92
C LEU A 10 -9.08 2.17 -25.39
N THR A 11 -8.97 1.98 -26.70
CA THR A 11 -8.20 0.86 -27.26
C THR A 11 -6.73 0.99 -26.91
N GLN A 12 -6.18 2.19 -26.97
CA GLN A 12 -4.80 2.43 -26.62
C GLN A 12 -4.55 2.20 -25.13
N ILE A 13 -5.46 2.62 -24.27
CA ILE A 13 -5.37 2.36 -22.84
C ILE A 13 -5.35 0.85 -22.58
N ALA A 14 -6.20 0.10 -23.25
CA ALA A 14 -6.23 -1.34 -23.12
C ALA A 14 -4.91 -1.99 -23.56
N ARG A 15 -4.27 -1.44 -24.60
CA ARG A 15 -2.97 -1.94 -25.07
C ARG A 15 -1.83 -1.59 -24.13
N MET A 16 -2.01 -0.52 -23.35
CA MET A 16 -1.04 -0.08 -22.35
C MET A 16 -1.31 -0.77 -21.03
N GLU A 17 -1.76 -2.00 -21.08
CA GLU A 17 -2.10 -2.75 -19.88
C GLU A 17 -1.01 -2.71 -18.84
N LEU A 18 -1.43 -2.62 -17.61
CA LEU A 18 -0.53 -2.66 -16.49
C LEU A 18 0.06 -4.06 -16.36
N THR A 19 1.31 -4.14 -15.94
CA THR A 19 1.93 -5.41 -15.59
C THR A 19 1.21 -6.00 -14.37
N PRO A 20 1.30 -7.32 -14.15
CA PRO A 20 0.75 -7.92 -12.94
C PRO A 20 1.23 -7.25 -11.66
N ARG A 21 2.50 -6.86 -11.61
CA ARG A 21 3.08 -6.17 -10.46
C ARG A 21 2.44 -4.81 -10.24
N GLU A 22 2.18 -4.07 -11.30
CA GLU A 22 1.51 -2.78 -11.21
C GLU A 22 0.07 -2.95 -10.75
N LYS A 23 -0.62 -3.97 -11.23
CA LYS A 23 -1.98 -4.29 -10.79
C LYS A 23 -2.02 -4.61 -9.30
N ASP A 24 -1.07 -5.41 -8.82
CA ASP A 24 -0.98 -5.76 -7.41
C ASP A 24 -0.79 -4.51 -6.54
N LYS A 25 0.07 -3.59 -6.96
CA LYS A 25 0.28 -2.33 -6.25
C LYS A 25 -0.98 -1.49 -6.21
N LEU A 26 -1.72 -1.42 -7.32
CA LEU A 26 -2.98 -0.68 -7.36
C LEU A 26 -4.02 -1.30 -6.43
N LEU A 27 -4.07 -2.63 -6.35
CA LEU A 27 -4.97 -3.32 -5.43
C LEU A 27 -4.62 -3.01 -3.98
N ILE A 28 -3.33 -2.97 -3.65
CA ILE A 28 -2.88 -2.60 -2.31
C ILE A 28 -3.31 -1.16 -1.99
N PHE A 29 -3.14 -0.23 -2.92
CA PHE A 29 -3.58 1.15 -2.71
C PHE A 29 -5.08 1.24 -2.53
N THR A 30 -5.86 0.51 -3.32
CA THR A 30 -7.32 0.49 -3.18
C THR A 30 -7.71 -0.05 -1.80
N ALA A 31 -7.11 -1.14 -1.38
CA ALA A 31 -7.36 -1.71 -0.07
C ALA A 31 -6.95 -0.75 1.06
N ALA A 32 -5.84 -0.03 0.86
CA ALA A 32 -5.36 0.94 1.84
C ALA A 32 -6.32 2.13 1.98
N LEU A 33 -6.88 2.61 0.88
CA LEU A 33 -7.87 3.69 0.93
C LEU A 33 -9.11 3.27 1.70
N LEU A 34 -9.55 2.03 1.50
CA LEU A 34 -10.66 1.49 2.26
C LEU A 34 -10.30 1.37 3.75
N ALA A 35 -9.09 0.90 4.04
CA ALA A 35 -8.60 0.78 5.41
C ALA A 35 -8.56 2.16 6.10
N GLU A 36 -8.06 3.18 5.42
CA GLU A 36 -8.04 4.54 5.95
C GLU A 36 -9.44 5.04 6.29
N ARG A 37 -10.40 4.79 5.41
CA ARG A 37 -11.79 5.18 5.63
C ARG A 37 -12.36 4.48 6.86
N ARG A 38 -12.09 3.19 7.00
CA ARG A 38 -12.58 2.42 8.14
C ARG A 38 -11.93 2.87 9.45
N LYS A 39 -10.62 3.10 9.41
CA LYS A 39 -9.88 3.61 10.57
C LYS A 39 -10.42 4.97 11.01
N ALA A 40 -10.72 5.85 10.07
CA ALA A 40 -11.28 7.17 10.37
C ALA A 40 -12.64 7.08 11.04
N LYS A 41 -13.39 6.01 10.81
CA LYS A 41 -14.67 5.77 11.46
C LYS A 41 -14.54 5.10 12.82
N GLY A 42 -13.33 4.83 13.26
CA GLY A 42 -13.08 4.13 14.52
C GLY A 42 -13.23 2.62 14.44
N LEU A 43 -13.32 2.06 13.24
CA LEU A 43 -13.38 0.62 13.06
C LEU A 43 -11.98 0.03 13.17
N LYS A 44 -11.88 -1.12 13.81
CA LYS A 44 -10.61 -1.83 13.94
C LYS A 44 -10.31 -2.55 12.64
N LEU A 45 -9.08 -2.42 12.17
CA LEU A 45 -8.66 -3.00 10.90
C LEU A 45 -8.44 -4.51 11.04
N ASN A 46 -8.85 -5.25 10.03
CA ASN A 46 -8.54 -6.68 9.95
C ASN A 46 -7.14 -6.88 9.34
N TYR A 47 -6.73 -8.14 9.21
CA TYR A 47 -5.40 -8.49 8.71
C TYR A 47 -5.09 -7.87 7.34
N PRO A 48 -5.88 -8.11 6.28
CA PRO A 48 -5.54 -7.53 4.97
C PRO A 48 -5.60 -6.01 4.94
N GLU A 49 -6.49 -5.40 5.71
CA GLU A 49 -6.57 -3.95 5.80
C GLU A 49 -5.31 -3.36 6.46
N ALA A 50 -4.85 -3.99 7.52
CA ALA A 50 -3.65 -3.55 8.22
C ALA A 50 -2.41 -3.67 7.34
N VAL A 51 -2.25 -4.80 6.66
CA VAL A 51 -1.12 -5.02 5.74
C VAL A 51 -1.14 -4.00 4.60
N ALA A 52 -2.31 -3.78 4.01
CA ALA A 52 -2.44 -2.82 2.90
C ALA A 52 -2.15 -1.40 3.36
N PHE A 53 -2.64 -1.03 4.54
CA PHE A 53 -2.41 0.30 5.11
C PHE A 53 -0.92 0.58 5.27
N ILE A 54 -0.20 -0.35 5.89
CA ILE A 54 1.23 -0.22 6.10
C ILE A 54 1.97 -0.25 4.76
N GLY A 55 1.66 -1.22 3.92
CA GLY A 55 2.34 -1.39 2.64
C GLY A 55 2.23 -0.17 1.73
N ALA A 56 1.04 0.40 1.62
CA ALA A 56 0.82 1.59 0.80
C ALA A 56 1.57 2.79 1.36
N ALA A 57 1.58 2.96 2.68
CA ALA A 57 2.32 4.04 3.32
C ALA A 57 3.82 3.96 3.02
N LEU A 58 4.38 2.75 3.06
CA LEU A 58 5.78 2.54 2.74
C LEU A 58 6.08 2.85 1.26
N MET A 59 5.21 2.44 0.37
CA MET A 59 5.38 2.73 -1.07
C MET A 59 5.33 4.23 -1.33
N GLU A 60 4.41 4.94 -0.69
CA GLU A 60 4.34 6.41 -0.83
C GLU A 60 5.56 7.10 -0.23
N GLY A 61 6.02 6.65 0.93
CA GLY A 61 7.23 7.18 1.54
C GLY A 61 8.46 7.03 0.65
N ALA A 62 8.57 5.90 -0.03
CA ALA A 62 9.64 5.66 -0.99
C ALA A 62 9.55 6.65 -2.17
N ARG A 63 8.35 6.85 -2.68
CA ARG A 63 8.09 7.79 -3.77
C ARG A 63 8.44 9.23 -3.39
N GLU A 64 8.25 9.56 -2.12
CA GLU A 64 8.56 10.89 -1.57
C GLU A 64 10.07 11.09 -1.32
N GLY A 65 10.86 10.05 -1.47
CA GLY A 65 12.31 10.14 -1.32
C GLY A 65 12.84 9.80 0.07
N ARG A 66 12.02 9.21 0.93
CA ARG A 66 12.48 8.76 2.24
C ARG A 66 13.39 7.55 2.07
N SER A 67 14.36 7.40 2.96
CA SER A 67 15.30 6.28 2.89
C SER A 67 14.66 4.98 3.37
N VAL A 68 15.26 3.85 3.00
CA VAL A 68 14.84 2.54 3.49
C VAL A 68 14.85 2.51 5.02
N GLN A 69 15.91 3.03 5.63
CA GLN A 69 16.03 3.05 7.08
C GLN A 69 14.94 3.87 7.75
N GLU A 70 14.63 5.04 7.21
CA GLU A 70 13.54 5.86 7.73
C GLU A 70 12.21 5.13 7.65
N LEU A 71 11.95 4.47 6.52
CA LEU A 71 10.70 3.75 6.32
C LEU A 71 10.60 2.54 7.25
N MET A 72 11.69 1.86 7.51
CA MET A 72 11.69 0.73 8.44
C MET A 72 11.31 1.16 9.85
N SER A 73 11.84 2.27 10.31
CA SER A 73 11.51 2.82 11.64
C SER A 73 10.09 3.38 11.67
N TRP A 74 9.75 4.18 10.69
CA TRP A 74 8.44 4.82 10.61
C TRP A 74 7.31 3.80 10.43
N GLY A 75 7.55 2.75 9.66
CA GLY A 75 6.56 1.72 9.41
C GLY A 75 6.06 1.01 10.66
N ALA A 76 6.88 0.99 11.71
CA ALA A 76 6.51 0.39 12.99
C ALA A 76 5.71 1.36 13.88
N THR A 77 5.37 2.54 13.37
CA THR A 77 4.60 3.55 14.11
C THR A 77 3.24 3.86 13.49
N LEU A 78 2.91 3.21 12.37
CA LEU A 78 1.74 3.56 11.58
C LEU A 78 0.43 3.09 12.21
N LEU A 79 0.43 1.93 12.82
CA LEU A 79 -0.76 1.35 13.46
C LEU A 79 -0.43 0.94 14.88
N LYS A 80 -1.35 1.26 15.79
CA LYS A 80 -1.28 0.81 17.16
C LYS A 80 -2.10 -0.46 17.34
N ARG A 81 -1.79 -1.21 18.38
CA ARG A 81 -2.48 -2.46 18.67
C ARG A 81 -3.99 -2.27 18.82
N ASP A 82 -4.42 -1.16 19.40
CA ASP A 82 -5.86 -0.89 19.61
C ASP A 82 -6.58 -0.41 18.35
N GLU A 83 -5.86 -0.20 17.25
CA GLU A 83 -6.43 0.21 15.97
C GLU A 83 -6.73 -0.98 15.05
N VAL A 84 -6.35 -2.18 15.48
CA VAL A 84 -6.56 -3.40 14.71
C VAL A 84 -7.34 -4.42 15.52
N MET A 85 -7.92 -5.39 14.83
CA MET A 85 -8.65 -6.46 15.50
C MET A 85 -7.72 -7.31 16.34
N GLU A 86 -8.28 -7.98 17.36
CA GLU A 86 -7.53 -8.86 18.22
C GLU A 86 -6.86 -9.96 17.39
N GLY A 87 -5.60 -10.25 17.69
CA GLY A 87 -4.81 -11.25 16.98
C GLY A 87 -4.10 -10.76 15.74
N VAL A 88 -4.50 -9.61 15.19
CA VAL A 88 -3.87 -9.08 13.97
C VAL A 88 -2.38 -8.77 14.17
N PRO A 89 -1.96 -8.14 15.27
CA PRO A 89 -0.52 -7.88 15.46
C PRO A 89 0.33 -9.15 15.39
N GLU A 90 -0.15 -10.24 15.99
CA GLU A 90 0.57 -11.51 16.00
C GLU A 90 0.58 -12.21 14.65
N MET A 91 -0.37 -11.88 13.77
CA MET A 91 -0.43 -12.42 12.42
C MET A 91 0.53 -11.70 11.46
N ILE A 92 1.10 -10.56 11.89
CA ILE A 92 1.97 -9.74 11.04
C ILE A 92 3.32 -9.59 11.72
N PRO A 93 4.18 -10.62 11.68
CA PRO A 93 5.52 -10.51 12.24
C PRO A 93 6.39 -9.54 11.45
N GLU A 94 6.09 -9.36 10.18
CA GLU A 94 6.76 -8.37 9.34
C GLU A 94 5.90 -8.03 8.14
N VAL A 95 6.16 -6.85 7.57
CA VAL A 95 5.60 -6.44 6.28
C VAL A 95 6.76 -6.18 5.34
N GLN A 96 6.73 -6.81 4.16
CA GLN A 96 7.70 -6.58 3.11
C GLN A 96 7.00 -6.00 1.91
N VAL A 97 7.55 -4.93 1.37
CA VAL A 97 7.05 -4.37 0.11
C VAL A 97 8.22 -4.03 -0.80
N GLU A 98 8.00 -4.25 -2.09
CA GLU A 98 8.90 -3.75 -3.10
C GLU A 98 8.44 -2.34 -3.45
N ALA A 99 9.30 -1.36 -3.23
CA ALA A 99 8.95 0.03 -3.43
C ALA A 99 9.92 0.69 -4.39
N THR A 100 9.43 1.67 -5.14
CA THR A 100 10.23 2.40 -6.10
C THR A 100 10.69 3.71 -5.47
N PHE A 101 11.99 3.79 -5.23
CA PHE A 101 12.66 4.97 -4.73
C PHE A 101 13.18 5.81 -5.91
N PRO A 102 13.56 7.07 -5.68
CA PRO A 102 14.13 7.88 -6.78
C PRO A 102 15.33 7.23 -7.48
N ASP A 103 16.08 6.40 -6.77
CA ASP A 103 17.28 5.73 -7.30
C ASP A 103 17.06 4.26 -7.66
N GLY A 104 15.81 3.80 -7.67
CA GLY A 104 15.49 2.45 -8.11
C GLY A 104 14.58 1.69 -7.16
N THR A 105 14.27 0.47 -7.56
CA THR A 105 13.37 -0.41 -6.79
C THR A 105 14.16 -1.14 -5.71
N LYS A 106 13.62 -1.13 -4.49
CA LYS A 106 14.24 -1.78 -3.32
C LYS A 106 13.18 -2.46 -2.49
N LEU A 107 13.59 -3.48 -1.76
CA LEU A 107 12.73 -4.17 -0.80
C LEU A 107 12.81 -3.45 0.54
N VAL A 108 11.64 -3.15 1.11
CA VAL A 108 11.53 -2.58 2.46
C VAL A 108 10.87 -3.61 3.35
N THR A 109 11.53 -3.94 4.46
CA THR A 109 11.00 -4.88 5.45
C THR A 109 10.82 -4.15 6.78
N VAL A 110 9.61 -4.18 7.31
CA VAL A 110 9.31 -3.64 8.63
C VAL A 110 9.02 -4.81 9.56
N HIS A 111 9.82 -4.94 10.59
CA HIS A 111 9.68 -6.01 11.58
C HIS A 111 8.74 -5.56 12.70
N ASN A 112 7.85 -6.45 13.11
CA ASN A 112 6.91 -6.20 14.22
C ASN A 112 6.23 -4.84 14.07
N PRO A 113 5.51 -4.63 12.97
CA PRO A 113 4.98 -3.29 12.66
C PRO A 113 3.91 -2.79 13.63
N ILE A 114 3.25 -3.69 14.34
CA ILE A 114 2.17 -3.33 15.27
C ILE A 114 2.51 -3.85 16.66
N VAL A 115 2.81 -2.95 17.56
CA VAL A 115 3.22 -3.31 18.93
C VAL A 115 2.27 -2.78 19.99
#